data_d2ac8c115896fd57dc464060d427cbe7
#
_entry.id   d2ac8c115896fd57dc464060d427cbe7
#
_cell.length_a   1.000
_cell.length_b   1.000
_cell.length_c   1.000
_cell.angle_alpha   90.00
_cell.angle_beta   90.00
_cell.angle_gamma   90.00
#
_symmetry.space_group_name_H-M   'P 1'
#
loop_
_entity.id
_entity.type
_entity.pdbx_description
1 polymer ?
#
loop_
_entity_poly.entity_id
_entity_poly.type
_entity_poly.pdbx_seq_one_letter_code
_entity_poly.pdbx_strand_id
1 'polypeptide(L)'
;MKYDLCCLGSAIVDLTFQIDEKFTRENEKRGIAKGGMTLMEKNDQNNMINELTELGGLPEKACGGSATNSVVAASLFGSKCYMSCIVANDANGKFYLEDLSKNGVGHGTKPLNSELPSGPCLVTVSYTHLTLPTNHPV
;
A
#
# COMPACT_ATOMS: atom_id res chain seq x y z
N MET A 1 -13.64 12.73 23.10
CA MET A 1 -13.97 11.43 22.45
C MET A 1 -12.91 10.43 22.93
N LYS A 2 -13.30 9.27 23.40
CA LYS A 2 -12.33 8.26 23.92
C LYS A 2 -12.13 7.21 22.83
N TYR A 3 -10.89 6.96 22.45
CA TYR A 3 -10.49 5.89 21.53
C TYR A 3 -9.95 4.71 22.33
N ASP A 4 -10.17 3.51 21.83
CA ASP A 4 -9.66 2.26 22.40
C ASP A 4 -8.23 2.00 21.94
N LEU A 5 -7.92 2.40 20.67
CA LEU A 5 -6.61 2.26 20.05
C LEU A 5 -6.23 3.54 19.30
N CYS A 6 -5.01 4.02 19.54
CA CYS A 6 -4.39 5.10 18.78
C CYS A 6 -3.07 4.60 18.19
N CYS A 7 -2.92 4.72 16.87
CA CYS A 7 -1.70 4.36 16.16
C CYS A 7 -1.01 5.59 15.57
N LEU A 8 0.31 5.54 15.52
CA LEU A 8 1.17 6.52 14.86
C LEU A 8 2.03 5.78 13.82
N GLY A 9 2.05 6.24 12.59
CA GLY A 9 2.87 5.62 11.55
C GLY A 9 2.84 6.33 10.22
N SER A 10 3.62 5.78 9.29
CA SER A 10 3.69 6.30 7.93
C SER A 10 2.42 6.00 7.15
N ALA A 11 1.94 6.99 6.41
CA ALA A 11 0.88 6.83 5.44
C ALA A 11 1.46 6.25 4.16
N ILE A 12 1.16 4.99 3.88
CA ILE A 12 1.59 4.29 2.66
C ILE A 12 0.35 3.95 1.85
N VAL A 13 0.42 4.14 0.54
CA VAL A 13 -0.61 3.68 -0.40
C VAL A 13 -0.02 2.56 -1.22
N ASP A 14 -0.51 1.36 -1.02
CA ASP A 14 -0.13 0.19 -1.81
C ASP A 14 -0.81 0.27 -3.18
N LEU A 15 -0.01 0.21 -4.23
CA LEU A 15 -0.40 0.17 -5.63
C LEU A 15 -0.12 -1.24 -6.14
N THR A 16 -1.15 -2.10 -6.16
CA THR A 16 -1.00 -3.50 -6.53
C THR A 16 -1.27 -3.68 -8.02
N PHE A 17 -0.27 -4.20 -8.72
CA PHE A 17 -0.35 -4.57 -10.14
C PHE A 17 -0.26 -6.08 -10.30
N GLN A 18 -1.13 -6.64 -11.13
CA GLN A 18 -0.99 -8.02 -11.57
C GLN A 18 0.00 -8.10 -12.72
N ILE A 19 1.00 -8.98 -12.59
CA ILE A 19 2.06 -9.16 -13.58
C ILE A 19 2.23 -10.62 -13.93
N ASP A 20 2.86 -10.87 -15.07
CA ASP A 20 3.29 -12.22 -15.46
C ASP A 20 4.71 -12.56 -14.94
N GLU A 21 5.06 -13.81 -15.06
CA GLU A 21 6.40 -14.30 -14.65
C GLU A 21 7.53 -13.70 -15.51
N LYS A 22 7.25 -13.31 -16.75
CA LYS A 22 8.25 -12.71 -17.63
C LYS A 22 8.69 -11.37 -17.06
N PHE A 23 7.75 -10.54 -16.65
CA PHE A 23 8.03 -9.25 -16.03
C PHE A 23 8.82 -9.41 -14.71
N THR A 24 8.46 -10.42 -13.91
CA THR A 24 9.21 -10.74 -12.68
C THR A 24 10.69 -11.01 -12.98
N ARG A 25 10.96 -11.87 -13.97
CA ARG A 25 12.35 -12.23 -14.35
C ARG A 25 13.13 -11.04 -14.94
N GLU A 26 12.45 -10.15 -15.66
CA GLU A 26 13.07 -8.93 -16.18
C GLU A 26 13.47 -7.97 -15.05
N ASN A 27 12.63 -7.83 -14.03
CA ASN A 27 12.92 -7.02 -12.85
C ASN A 27 14.04 -7.60 -11.98
N GLU A 28 14.12 -8.92 -11.85
CA GLU A 28 15.26 -9.55 -11.17
C GLU A 28 16.60 -9.19 -11.84
N LYS A 29 16.63 -9.11 -13.17
CA LYS A 29 17.83 -8.65 -13.90
C LYS A 29 18.15 -7.16 -13.66
N ARG A 30 17.15 -6.36 -13.32
CA ARG A 30 17.29 -4.94 -12.91
C ARG A 30 17.66 -4.79 -11.43
N GLY A 31 17.85 -5.89 -10.69
CA GLY A 31 18.19 -5.89 -9.27
C GLY A 31 16.98 -5.82 -8.32
N ILE A 32 15.77 -5.99 -8.83
CA ILE A 32 14.53 -6.01 -8.03
C ILE A 32 14.20 -7.47 -7.74
N ALA A 33 14.59 -7.94 -6.57
CA ALA A 33 14.42 -9.35 -6.20
C ALA A 33 12.96 -9.70 -5.90
N LYS A 34 12.51 -10.85 -6.39
CA LYS A 34 11.20 -11.42 -6.04
C LYS A 34 11.10 -11.65 -4.54
N GLY A 35 10.01 -11.19 -3.93
CA GLY A 35 9.78 -11.31 -2.49
C GLY A 35 10.61 -10.37 -1.63
N GLY A 36 11.40 -9.49 -2.23
CA GLY A 36 12.16 -8.43 -1.57
C GLY A 36 11.49 -7.07 -1.64
N MET A 37 12.01 -6.13 -0.87
CA MET A 37 11.66 -4.72 -0.96
C MET A 37 12.85 -3.94 -1.50
N THR A 38 12.60 -3.12 -2.51
CA THR A 38 13.62 -2.26 -3.13
C THR A 38 13.22 -0.81 -2.98
N LEU A 39 14.11 0.01 -2.41
CA LEU A 39 13.93 1.46 -2.37
C LEU A 39 14.19 2.04 -3.75
N MET A 40 13.31 2.90 -4.20
CA MET A 40 13.40 3.55 -5.51
C MET A 40 13.36 5.07 -5.39
N GLU A 41 14.11 5.74 -6.23
CA GLU A 41 13.98 7.18 -6.41
C GLU A 41 12.65 7.52 -7.11
N LYS A 42 12.13 8.72 -6.85
CA LYS A 42 10.82 9.17 -7.35
C LYS A 42 10.66 8.99 -8.87
N ASN A 43 11.71 9.30 -9.64
CA ASN A 43 11.64 9.19 -11.11
C ASN A 43 11.57 7.74 -11.57
N ASP A 44 12.36 6.86 -10.96
CA ASP A 44 12.37 5.43 -11.28
C ASP A 44 11.05 4.78 -10.90
N GLN A 45 10.48 5.19 -9.77
CA GLN A 45 9.17 4.74 -9.33
C GLN A 45 8.06 5.16 -10.31
N ASN A 46 8.07 6.42 -10.77
CA ASN A 46 7.11 6.91 -11.75
C ASN A 46 7.23 6.18 -13.09
N ASN A 47 8.46 5.93 -13.55
CA ASN A 47 8.71 5.17 -14.78
C ASN A 47 8.16 3.74 -14.65
N MET A 48 8.38 3.09 -13.51
CA MET A 48 7.85 1.75 -13.22
C MET A 48 6.31 1.74 -13.15
N ILE A 49 5.69 2.76 -12.56
CA ILE A 49 4.22 2.90 -12.54
C ILE A 49 3.66 3.00 -13.97
N ASN A 50 4.30 3.80 -14.82
CA ASN A 50 3.89 3.94 -16.22
C ASN A 50 4.02 2.62 -16.99
N GLU A 51 5.18 1.95 -16.85
CA GLU A 51 5.44 0.63 -17.47
C GLU A 51 4.38 -0.41 -17.03
N LEU A 52 4.10 -0.49 -15.73
CA LEU A 52 3.11 -1.40 -15.18
C LEU A 52 1.68 -1.06 -15.61
N THR A 53 1.36 0.21 -15.73
CA THR A 53 0.04 0.67 -16.17
C THR A 53 -0.20 0.32 -17.66
N GLU A 54 0.83 0.42 -18.48
CA GLU A 54 0.76 0.03 -19.91
C GLU A 54 0.59 -1.48 -20.09
N LEU A 55 1.23 -2.28 -19.22
CA LEU A 55 1.19 -3.74 -19.28
C LEU A 55 -0.08 -4.35 -18.66
N GLY A 56 -0.49 -3.86 -17.50
CA GLY A 56 -1.51 -4.50 -16.66
C GLY A 56 -2.72 -3.63 -16.33
N GLY A 57 -2.76 -2.39 -16.81
CA GLY A 57 -3.83 -1.45 -16.49
C GLY A 57 -3.62 -0.72 -15.16
N LEU A 58 -4.69 -0.12 -14.65
CA LEU A 58 -4.63 0.65 -13.41
C LEU A 58 -4.44 -0.27 -12.19
N PRO A 59 -3.64 0.17 -11.19
CA PRO A 59 -3.43 -0.61 -9.98
C PRO A 59 -4.67 -0.64 -9.08
N GLU A 60 -4.81 -1.72 -8.33
CA GLU A 60 -5.65 -1.72 -7.14
C GLU A 60 -4.94 -0.91 -6.05
N LYS A 61 -5.71 -0.08 -5.34
CA LYS A 61 -5.19 0.79 -4.28
C LYS A 61 -5.72 0.37 -2.94
N ALA A 62 -4.84 0.34 -1.95
CA ALA A 62 -5.20 0.14 -0.55
C ALA A 62 -4.31 0.99 0.35
N CYS A 63 -4.83 1.37 1.53
CA CYS A 63 -3.98 1.90 2.57
C CYS A 63 -3.05 0.82 3.09
N GLY A 64 -1.76 1.12 3.21
CA GLY A 64 -0.73 0.22 3.69
C GLY A 64 0.02 0.78 4.89
N GLY A 65 1.00 -0.01 5.32
CA GLY A 65 1.82 0.27 6.50
C GLY A 65 1.33 -0.45 7.76
N SER A 66 2.28 -0.90 8.59
CA SER A 66 1.99 -1.76 9.75
C SER A 66 1.00 -1.13 10.74
N ALA A 67 1.16 0.16 11.04
CA ALA A 67 0.24 0.89 11.93
C ALA A 67 -1.16 0.99 11.35
N THR A 68 -1.26 1.27 10.04
CA THR A 68 -2.53 1.38 9.32
C THR A 68 -3.25 0.04 9.29
N ASN A 69 -2.56 -1.03 8.93
CA ASN A 69 -3.14 -2.37 8.88
C ASN A 69 -3.66 -2.80 10.27
N SER A 70 -2.91 -2.47 11.33
CA SER A 70 -3.31 -2.78 12.71
C SER A 70 -4.55 -1.99 13.14
N VAL A 71 -4.60 -0.69 12.86
CA VAL A 71 -5.71 0.16 13.29
C VAL A 71 -6.98 -0.12 12.50
N VAL A 72 -6.86 -0.43 11.20
CA VAL A 72 -7.99 -0.83 10.36
C VAL A 72 -8.54 -2.18 10.82
N ALA A 73 -7.68 -3.17 11.05
CA ALA A 73 -8.10 -4.46 11.57
C ALA A 73 -8.84 -4.33 12.91
N ALA A 74 -8.30 -3.55 13.86
CA ALA A 74 -8.96 -3.31 15.13
C ALA A 74 -10.33 -2.62 14.98
N SER A 75 -10.43 -1.66 14.05
CA SER A 75 -11.70 -0.98 13.75
C SER A 75 -12.74 -1.95 13.20
N LEU A 76 -12.35 -2.86 12.30
CA LEU A 76 -13.23 -3.89 11.75
C LEU A 76 -13.69 -4.89 12.82
N PHE A 77 -12.92 -5.09 13.88
CA PHE A 77 -13.32 -5.86 15.06
C PHE A 77 -14.17 -5.07 16.06
N GLY A 78 -14.55 -3.83 15.73
CA GLY A 78 -15.48 -3.02 16.53
C GLY A 78 -14.82 -2.05 17.53
N SER A 79 -13.48 -1.92 17.53
CA SER A 79 -12.79 -0.95 18.37
C SER A 79 -12.92 0.47 17.82
N LYS A 80 -12.98 1.46 18.70
CA LYS A 80 -12.89 2.88 18.32
C LYS A 80 -11.42 3.25 18.09
N CYS A 81 -11.05 3.46 16.85
CA CYS A 81 -9.66 3.61 16.46
C CYS A 81 -9.33 5.00 15.95
N TYR A 82 -8.08 5.42 16.16
CA TYR A 82 -7.54 6.69 15.67
C TYR A 82 -6.15 6.49 15.07
N MET A 83 -5.93 7.08 13.89
CA MET A 83 -4.63 7.09 13.21
C MET A 83 -4.04 8.49 13.18
N SER A 84 -2.79 8.62 13.63
CA SER A 84 -1.99 9.83 13.47
C SER A 84 -0.92 9.57 12.41
N CYS A 85 -0.96 10.36 11.34
CA CYS A 85 -0.06 10.22 10.20
C CYS A 85 0.16 11.58 9.51
N ILE A 86 1.06 11.62 8.55
CA ILE A 86 1.30 12.78 7.68
C ILE A 86 1.04 12.34 6.24
N VAL A 87 0.28 13.14 5.51
CA VAL A 87 0.05 12.97 4.07
C VAL A 87 0.29 14.29 3.33
N ALA A 88 0.70 14.20 2.07
CA ALA A 88 0.77 15.34 1.18
C ALA A 88 -0.63 15.71 0.64
N ASN A 89 -0.78 16.92 0.14
CA ASN A 89 -1.99 17.38 -0.55
C ASN A 89 -1.97 16.87 -2.01
N ASP A 90 -2.02 15.55 -2.18
CA ASP A 90 -2.00 14.86 -3.45
C ASP A 90 -3.09 13.77 -3.53
N ALA A 91 -3.19 13.13 -4.69
CA ALA A 91 -4.21 12.10 -4.92
C ALA A 91 -4.08 10.89 -3.98
N ASN A 92 -2.85 10.50 -3.63
CA ASN A 92 -2.61 9.39 -2.71
C ASN A 92 -2.94 9.77 -1.26
N GLY A 93 -2.58 10.98 -0.83
CA GLY A 93 -2.93 11.49 0.50
C GLY A 93 -4.44 11.60 0.69
N LYS A 94 -5.15 12.10 -0.32
CA LYS A 94 -6.62 12.15 -0.30
C LYS A 94 -7.22 10.75 -0.22
N PHE A 95 -6.78 9.83 -1.08
CA PHE A 95 -7.22 8.43 -1.07
C PHE A 95 -7.00 7.80 0.30
N TYR A 96 -5.81 7.97 0.89
CA TYR A 96 -5.46 7.40 2.18
C TYR A 96 -6.41 7.84 3.30
N LEU A 97 -6.71 9.13 3.40
CA LEU A 97 -7.61 9.65 4.43
C LEU A 97 -9.07 9.23 4.23
N GLU A 98 -9.50 9.15 2.98
CA GLU A 98 -10.84 8.65 2.62
C GLU A 98 -10.98 7.16 2.98
N ASP A 99 -9.96 6.35 2.69
CA ASP A 99 -9.96 4.91 2.99
C ASP A 99 -9.95 4.64 4.50
N LEU A 100 -9.14 5.38 5.27
CA LEU A 100 -9.20 5.33 6.75
C LEU A 100 -10.62 5.61 7.25
N SER A 101 -11.24 6.68 6.76
CA SER A 101 -12.59 7.09 7.18
C SER A 101 -13.64 6.05 6.80
N LYS A 102 -13.53 5.45 5.62
CA LYS A 102 -14.38 4.37 5.13
C LYS A 102 -14.31 3.13 6.01
N ASN A 103 -13.13 2.85 6.56
CA ASN A 103 -12.88 1.74 7.48
C ASN A 103 -13.18 2.09 8.96
N GLY A 104 -13.83 3.23 9.23
CA GLY A 104 -14.24 3.62 10.58
C GLY A 104 -13.10 4.13 11.48
N VAL A 105 -11.93 4.41 10.91
CA VAL A 105 -10.78 4.93 11.64
C VAL A 105 -10.82 6.45 11.68
N GLY A 106 -10.85 7.04 12.88
CA GLY A 106 -10.75 8.48 13.05
C GLY A 106 -9.34 9.00 12.75
N HIS A 107 -9.25 10.21 12.24
CA HIS A 107 -7.99 10.92 12.06
C HIS A 107 -8.20 12.42 12.16
N GLY A 108 -7.15 13.16 12.52
CA GLY A 108 -7.13 14.64 12.54
C GLY A 108 -6.14 15.23 11.54
N THR A 109 -5.65 14.39 10.63
CA THR A 109 -4.61 14.77 9.67
C THR A 109 -5.14 15.79 8.67
N LYS A 110 -4.41 16.90 8.53
CA LYS A 110 -4.60 17.87 7.45
C LYS A 110 -3.50 17.67 6.42
N PRO A 111 -3.85 17.47 5.13
CA PRO A 111 -2.83 17.32 4.09
C PRO A 111 -1.88 18.53 4.04
N LEU A 112 -0.60 18.25 3.89
CA LEU A 112 0.45 19.27 3.80
C LEU A 112 0.78 19.58 2.34
N ASN A 113 0.99 20.85 2.04
CA ASN A 113 1.59 21.25 0.76
C ASN A 113 3.09 20.94 0.85
N SER A 114 3.50 19.85 0.24
CA SER A 114 4.85 19.30 0.26
C SER A 114 5.31 19.00 -1.15
N GLU A 115 6.61 19.17 -1.40
CA GLU A 115 7.26 18.69 -2.65
C GLU A 115 7.40 17.16 -2.67
N LEU A 116 7.39 16.54 -1.48
CA LEU A 116 7.41 15.09 -1.36
C LEU A 116 5.97 14.55 -1.43
N PRO A 117 5.70 13.54 -2.26
CA PRO A 117 4.39 12.92 -2.35
C PRO A 117 4.06 12.08 -1.12
N SER A 118 2.79 11.78 -0.92
CA SER A 118 2.36 10.71 -0.02
C SER A 118 2.94 9.37 -0.52
N GLY A 119 3.53 8.59 0.38
CA GLY A 119 4.38 7.45 0.04
C GLY A 119 3.65 6.33 -0.72
N PRO A 120 3.86 6.16 -2.02
CA PRO A 120 3.37 4.99 -2.73
C PRO A 120 4.30 3.79 -2.50
N CYS A 121 3.71 2.60 -2.37
CA CYS A 121 4.42 1.33 -2.38
C CYS A 121 3.93 0.53 -3.60
N LEU A 122 4.84 0.21 -4.52
CA LEU A 122 4.53 -0.63 -5.66
C LEU A 122 4.55 -2.10 -5.24
N VAL A 123 3.44 -2.78 -5.42
CA VAL A 123 3.30 -4.20 -5.13
C VAL A 123 3.00 -4.92 -6.45
N THR A 124 3.91 -5.79 -6.88
CA THR A 124 3.71 -6.61 -8.07
C THR A 124 3.39 -8.04 -7.66
N VAL A 125 2.27 -8.58 -8.15
CA VAL A 125 1.77 -9.90 -7.78
C VAL A 125 1.64 -10.76 -9.01
N SER A 126 2.30 -11.94 -8.98
CA SER A 126 2.10 -13.00 -9.96
C SER A 126 1.30 -14.13 -9.33
N TYR A 127 0.08 -14.34 -9.80
CA TYR A 127 -0.82 -15.36 -9.24
C TYR A 127 -0.58 -16.77 -9.81
N THR A 128 0.39 -16.95 -10.72
CA THR A 128 0.62 -18.23 -11.39
C THR A 128 1.06 -19.37 -10.45
N HIS A 129 1.39 -19.06 -9.19
CA HIS A 129 1.88 -20.04 -8.20
C HIS A 129 1.24 -19.93 -6.80
N LEU A 130 0.19 -19.13 -6.63
CA LEU A 130 -0.55 -19.08 -5.38
C LEU A 130 -1.56 -20.25 -5.27
N THR A 131 -1.07 -21.47 -5.35
CA THR A 131 -1.77 -22.60 -4.77
C THR A 131 -1.33 -22.68 -3.31
N LEU A 132 -2.26 -22.45 -2.39
CA LEU A 132 -2.04 -22.85 -1.00
C LEU A 132 -1.68 -24.34 -1.00
N PRO A 133 -0.58 -24.75 -0.35
CA PRO A 133 -0.29 -26.16 -0.21
C PRO A 133 -1.43 -26.78 0.61
N THR A 134 -2.33 -27.49 -0.05
CA THR A 134 -3.35 -28.33 0.60
C THR A 134 -2.68 -29.62 1.04
N ASN A 135 -1.71 -29.54 1.92
CA ASN A 135 -1.25 -30.70 2.65
C ASN A 135 -2.24 -30.93 3.79
N HIS A 136 -3.31 -31.69 3.51
CA HIS A 136 -4.00 -32.40 4.53
C HIS A 136 -3.16 -33.66 4.83
N PRO A 137 -2.57 -33.78 6.02
CA PRO A 137 -2.14 -35.08 6.47
C PRO A 137 -3.38 -35.96 6.67
N VAL A 138 -3.42 -37.09 5.99
CA VAL A 138 -4.39 -38.17 6.24
C VAL A 138 -4.00 -38.85 7.53
#